data_ae1d469875ca9ebc504dc43ff61720ac
#
_entry.id   ae1d469875ca9ebc504dc43ff61720ac
#
_cell.length_a   1.000
_cell.length_b   1.000
_cell.length_c   1.000
_cell.angle_alpha   90.00
_cell.angle_beta   90.00
_cell.angle_gamma   90.00
#
_symmetry.space_group_name_H-M   'P 1'
#
loop_
_entity.id
_entity.type
_entity.pdbx_description
1 polymer ?
#
loop_
_entity_poly.entity_id
_entity_poly.type
_entity_poly.pdbx_seq_one_letter_code
_entity_poly.pdbx_strand_id
1 'polypeptide(L)'
;MALPPDWMPNVPMKRVICHWTAGLHSAGETDKDAYHILVEGNGGLVRGRPSITLNSGRVKSGYAAHTLNCNSGSIGVSLCCMAGAEERPFNAGQYPMTRTQWDALIVVVAALCKYYRIKVTPKTVLSHAEVERNLGIEQRGKWDVSRLPFDPTVVGARACGDRLRQQVMAAMGSMPDLPVRSGRDAALETAFRRLLDELWPILARGLEAGFNTLVREILKRIR
;
A
#
# COMPACT_ATOMS: atom_id res chain seq x y z
N MET A 1 0.08 -13.26 -7.51
CA MET A 1 -0.04 -11.89 -8.06
C MET A 1 1.19 -11.13 -7.61
N ALA A 2 1.88 -10.41 -8.48
CA ALA A 2 3.08 -9.62 -8.11
C ALA A 2 2.68 -8.16 -7.90
N LEU A 3 3.26 -7.51 -6.88
CA LEU A 3 3.08 -6.08 -6.65
C LEU A 3 3.81 -5.30 -7.75
N PRO A 4 3.16 -4.35 -8.46
CA PRO A 4 3.81 -3.60 -9.54
C PRO A 4 5.05 -2.83 -9.03
N PRO A 5 6.19 -2.91 -9.72
CA PRO A 5 7.44 -2.27 -9.26
C PRO A 5 7.35 -0.74 -9.10
N ASP A 6 6.53 -0.09 -9.91
CA ASP A 6 6.30 1.37 -9.87
C ASP A 6 5.53 1.82 -8.62
N TRP A 7 4.91 0.88 -7.86
CA TRP A 7 4.29 1.16 -6.56
C TRP A 7 5.31 1.19 -5.43
N MET A 8 6.52 0.69 -5.67
CA MET A 8 7.60 0.56 -4.68
C MET A 8 8.78 1.48 -5.03
N PRO A 9 8.68 2.80 -4.77
CA PRO A 9 9.80 3.72 -5.00
C PRO A 9 11.01 3.34 -4.14
N ASN A 10 12.22 3.58 -4.65
CA ASN A 10 13.47 3.27 -3.96
C ASN A 10 13.76 4.31 -2.86
N VAL A 11 13.14 4.14 -1.71
CA VAL A 11 13.30 4.96 -0.51
C VAL A 11 13.41 4.08 0.74
N PRO A 12 14.05 4.54 1.82
CA PRO A 12 14.15 3.74 3.05
C PRO A 12 12.80 3.66 3.76
N MET A 13 12.31 2.44 4.02
CA MET A 13 11.13 2.19 4.85
C MET A 13 11.50 1.29 6.03
N LYS A 14 10.75 1.41 7.14
CA LYS A 14 11.05 0.73 8.41
C LYS A 14 10.07 -0.38 8.74
N ARG A 15 8.80 -0.24 8.33
CA ARG A 15 7.74 -1.15 8.72
C ARG A 15 6.57 -1.19 7.74
N VAL A 16 5.78 -2.27 7.84
CA VAL A 16 4.48 -2.40 7.20
C VAL A 16 3.43 -2.52 8.30
N ILE A 17 2.37 -1.72 8.22
CA ILE A 17 1.22 -1.78 9.13
C ILE A 17 0.01 -2.21 8.31
N CYS A 18 -0.65 -3.29 8.77
CA CYS A 18 -1.80 -3.89 8.11
C CYS A 18 -3.09 -3.41 8.77
N HIS A 19 -4.07 -3.07 7.94
CA HIS A 19 -5.35 -2.50 8.33
C HIS A 19 -6.52 -3.24 7.69
N TRP A 20 -7.73 -2.94 8.12
CA TRP A 20 -8.94 -3.00 7.30
C TRP A 20 -9.58 -1.62 7.20
N THR A 21 -10.34 -1.39 6.14
CA THR A 21 -10.95 -0.06 5.89
C THR A 21 -12.16 0.22 6.77
N ALA A 22 -12.76 -0.81 7.39
CA ALA A 22 -14.11 -0.79 7.96
C ALA A 22 -15.16 -0.39 6.89
N GLY A 23 -14.88 -0.66 5.63
CA GLY A 23 -15.66 -0.35 4.44
C GLY A 23 -16.17 -1.59 3.71
N LEU A 24 -16.54 -1.38 2.45
CA LEU A 24 -17.02 -2.42 1.52
C LEU A 24 -15.86 -3.32 1.05
N HIS A 25 -16.16 -4.31 0.18
CA HIS A 25 -15.13 -5.14 -0.48
C HIS A 25 -14.43 -4.45 -1.66
N SER A 26 -14.71 -3.19 -1.91
CA SER A 26 -14.05 -2.36 -2.93
C SER A 26 -13.39 -1.14 -2.29
N ALA A 27 -12.31 -0.65 -2.91
CA ALA A 27 -11.58 0.52 -2.44
C ALA A 27 -12.38 1.82 -2.67
N GLY A 28 -12.78 2.48 -1.57
CA GLY A 28 -13.41 3.80 -1.60
C GLY A 28 -12.41 4.93 -1.86
N GLU A 29 -12.91 6.12 -2.19
CA GLU A 29 -12.06 7.28 -2.47
C GLU A 29 -11.26 7.72 -1.22
N THR A 30 -11.91 7.73 -0.06
CA THR A 30 -11.26 8.03 1.23
C THR A 30 -10.16 7.00 1.57
N ASP A 31 -10.41 5.71 1.26
CA ASP A 31 -9.43 4.65 1.50
C ASP A 31 -8.18 4.86 0.63
N LYS A 32 -8.36 5.27 -0.63
CA LYS A 32 -7.26 5.58 -1.54
C LYS A 32 -6.41 6.76 -1.08
N ASP A 33 -6.97 7.69 -0.30
CA ASP A 33 -6.23 8.81 0.28
C ASP A 33 -5.47 8.41 1.56
N ALA A 34 -5.98 7.42 2.29
CA ALA A 34 -5.44 7.03 3.59
C ALA A 34 -4.31 5.99 3.51
N TYR A 35 -4.32 5.09 2.52
CA TYR A 35 -3.42 3.94 2.44
C TYR A 35 -2.56 3.95 1.18
N HIS A 36 -1.42 3.23 1.21
CA HIS A 36 -0.56 3.08 0.03
C HIS A 36 -1.04 1.97 -0.91
N ILE A 37 -1.54 0.87 -0.33
CA ILE A 37 -2.01 -0.31 -1.04
C ILE A 37 -3.29 -0.79 -0.39
N LEU A 38 -4.27 -1.12 -1.23
CA LEU A 38 -5.56 -1.66 -0.83
C LEU A 38 -5.74 -3.04 -1.45
N VAL A 39 -6.38 -3.95 -0.71
CA VAL A 39 -6.70 -5.30 -1.16
C VAL A 39 -8.21 -5.46 -1.14
N GLU A 40 -8.82 -5.60 -2.31
CA GLU A 40 -10.26 -5.76 -2.47
C GLU A 40 -10.75 -7.16 -2.12
N GLY A 41 -12.06 -7.36 -1.95
CA GLY A 41 -12.69 -8.60 -1.50
C GLY A 41 -12.32 -9.83 -2.31
N ASN A 42 -12.01 -9.68 -3.59
CA ASN A 42 -11.55 -10.71 -4.52
C ASN A 42 -10.02 -10.91 -4.55
N GLY A 43 -9.28 -10.18 -3.69
CA GLY A 43 -7.81 -10.18 -3.66
C GLY A 43 -7.17 -9.22 -4.68
N GLY A 44 -7.95 -8.47 -5.44
CA GLY A 44 -7.47 -7.44 -6.35
C GLY A 44 -6.70 -6.35 -5.61
N LEU A 45 -5.63 -5.82 -6.24
CA LEU A 45 -4.82 -4.76 -5.65
C LEU A 45 -5.18 -3.41 -6.26
N VAL A 46 -5.38 -2.42 -5.39
CA VAL A 46 -5.59 -1.02 -5.78
C VAL A 46 -4.51 -0.16 -5.17
N ARG A 47 -3.91 0.70 -6.00
CA ARG A 47 -2.93 1.68 -5.53
C ARG A 47 -3.63 2.83 -4.82
N GLY A 48 -3.14 3.19 -3.62
CA GLY A 48 -3.49 4.46 -2.99
C GLY A 48 -2.89 5.65 -3.73
N ARG A 49 -3.44 6.84 -3.51
CA ARG A 49 -2.93 8.08 -4.10
C ARG A 49 -1.59 8.52 -3.52
N PRO A 50 -1.38 8.45 -2.19
CA PRO A 50 -0.09 8.80 -1.62
C PRO A 50 1.01 7.84 -2.07
N SER A 51 2.12 8.39 -2.55
CA SER A 51 3.32 7.60 -2.78
C SER A 51 3.97 7.21 -1.45
N ILE A 52 4.53 5.99 -1.37
CA ILE A 52 5.33 5.53 -0.23
C ILE A 52 6.48 6.52 0.09
N THR A 53 6.98 7.25 -0.92
CA THR A 53 8.00 8.30 -0.75
C THR A 53 7.60 9.37 0.26
N LEU A 54 6.30 9.67 0.38
CA LEU A 54 5.79 10.72 1.27
C LEU A 54 5.83 10.31 2.75
N ASN A 55 5.87 9.00 3.02
CA ASN A 55 6.00 8.45 4.37
C ASN A 55 7.45 8.08 4.72
N SER A 56 8.41 8.20 3.77
CA SER A 56 9.82 7.90 4.03
C SER A 56 10.47 8.99 4.90
N GLY A 57 11.11 8.57 6.00
CA GLY A 57 11.66 9.50 6.99
C GLY A 57 10.56 10.30 7.70
N ARG A 58 10.71 11.63 7.79
CA ARG A 58 9.63 12.51 8.25
C ARG A 58 8.53 12.58 7.19
N VAL A 59 7.28 12.47 7.61
CA VAL A 59 6.13 12.59 6.69
C VAL A 59 6.10 13.93 5.97
N LYS A 60 5.68 13.90 4.70
CA LYS A 60 5.58 15.07 3.81
C LYS A 60 4.12 15.37 3.51
N SER A 61 3.81 16.56 2.98
CA SER A 61 2.45 16.92 2.58
C SER A 61 1.84 15.86 1.65
N GLY A 62 0.59 15.47 1.87
CA GLY A 62 -0.11 14.44 1.10
C GLY A 62 0.31 12.99 1.42
N TYR A 63 1.00 12.74 2.55
CA TYR A 63 1.36 11.39 2.99
C TYR A 63 0.13 10.51 3.32
N ALA A 64 0.29 9.21 3.27
CA ALA A 64 -0.74 8.27 3.71
C ALA A 64 -0.89 8.30 5.23
N ALA A 65 -2.01 8.82 5.72
CA ALA A 65 -2.28 9.02 7.14
C ALA A 65 -3.07 7.85 7.74
N HIS A 66 -2.47 6.66 7.77
CA HIS A 66 -3.14 5.42 8.18
C HIS A 66 -3.00 5.06 9.67
N THR A 67 -2.00 5.61 10.38
CA THR A 67 -1.72 5.22 11.77
C THR A 67 -1.31 6.43 12.59
N LEU A 68 -2.05 6.74 13.66
CA LEU A 68 -1.78 7.89 14.52
C LEU A 68 -0.33 7.86 15.05
N ASN A 69 0.42 8.95 14.84
CA ASN A 69 1.81 9.13 15.28
C ASN A 69 2.79 8.01 14.83
N CYS A 70 2.42 7.17 13.86
CA CYS A 70 3.23 6.03 13.40
C CYS A 70 3.36 5.94 11.87
N ASN A 71 3.14 7.05 11.15
CA ASN A 71 3.20 7.07 9.69
C ASN A 71 4.63 7.20 9.14
N SER A 72 5.56 7.84 9.89
CA SER A 72 6.95 8.01 9.48
C SER A 72 7.68 6.68 9.29
N GLY A 73 8.15 6.42 8.08
CA GLY A 73 8.80 5.16 7.69
C GLY A 73 7.86 3.95 7.66
N SER A 74 6.54 4.15 7.65
CA SER A 74 5.52 3.10 7.66
C SER A 74 4.79 3.02 6.33
N ILE A 75 4.58 1.80 5.83
CA ILE A 75 3.75 1.51 4.67
C ILE A 75 2.41 0.99 5.18
N GLY A 76 1.32 1.66 4.86
CA GLY A 76 -0.04 1.21 5.18
C GLY A 76 -0.59 0.32 4.06
N VAL A 77 -0.94 -0.91 4.40
CA VAL A 77 -1.65 -1.85 3.53
C VAL A 77 -3.01 -2.15 4.16
N SER A 78 -4.10 -1.95 3.46
CA SER A 78 -5.44 -2.11 4.01
C SER A 78 -6.29 -3.09 3.21
N LEU A 79 -7.04 -3.94 3.93
CA LEU A 79 -8.05 -4.82 3.36
C LEU A 79 -9.37 -4.06 3.25
N CYS A 80 -9.99 -4.03 2.08
CA CYS A 80 -11.30 -3.42 1.86
C CYS A 80 -12.39 -4.34 2.40
N CYS A 81 -12.78 -4.16 3.66
CA CYS A 81 -13.72 -5.05 4.34
C CYS A 81 -14.17 -4.49 5.70
N MET A 82 -15.03 -5.25 6.38
CA MET A 82 -15.47 -5.05 7.76
C MET A 82 -16.43 -3.86 7.96
N ALA A 83 -17.20 -3.45 6.93
CA ALA A 83 -18.26 -2.46 7.11
C ALA A 83 -19.31 -2.96 8.11
N GLY A 84 -19.58 -2.13 9.13
CA GLY A 84 -20.53 -2.45 10.19
C GLY A 84 -20.05 -3.52 11.17
N ALA A 85 -18.73 -3.81 11.21
CA ALA A 85 -18.18 -4.76 12.15
C ALA A 85 -18.20 -4.24 13.58
N GLU A 86 -18.50 -5.13 14.54
CA GLU A 86 -18.51 -4.88 15.97
C GLU A 86 -17.47 -5.76 16.67
N GLU A 87 -16.75 -5.18 17.62
CA GLU A 87 -15.72 -5.95 18.35
C GLU A 87 -16.33 -6.87 19.42
N ARG A 88 -17.36 -6.39 20.13
CA ARG A 88 -17.94 -7.08 21.29
C ARG A 88 -19.47 -6.85 21.41
N PRO A 89 -20.31 -7.92 21.27
CA PRO A 89 -19.91 -9.24 20.77
C PRO A 89 -19.36 -9.15 19.35
N PHE A 90 -18.45 -10.06 18.97
CA PHE A 90 -17.86 -10.00 17.63
C PHE A 90 -18.89 -10.26 16.55
N ASN A 91 -19.01 -9.32 15.65
CA ASN A 91 -19.75 -9.42 14.39
C ASN A 91 -18.86 -8.85 13.27
N ALA A 92 -18.66 -9.60 12.20
CA ALA A 92 -17.82 -9.17 11.08
C ALA A 92 -18.51 -8.18 10.12
N GLY A 93 -19.78 -7.87 10.36
CA GLY A 93 -20.57 -7.00 9.50
C GLY A 93 -20.96 -7.66 8.18
N GLN A 94 -21.42 -6.83 7.23
CA GLN A 94 -21.91 -7.30 5.93
C GLN A 94 -20.78 -7.63 4.94
N TYR A 95 -19.58 -7.16 5.19
CA TYR A 95 -18.41 -7.31 4.31
C TYR A 95 -17.24 -7.93 5.08
N PRO A 96 -17.36 -9.18 5.57
CA PRO A 96 -16.31 -9.82 6.36
C PRO A 96 -15.02 -9.97 5.56
N MET A 97 -13.86 -9.89 6.22
CA MET A 97 -12.57 -10.20 5.60
C MET A 97 -12.61 -11.61 4.99
N THR A 98 -12.24 -11.74 3.73
CA THR A 98 -12.19 -13.01 3.02
C THR A 98 -10.81 -13.68 3.15
N ARG A 99 -10.78 -15.02 2.99
CA ARG A 99 -9.53 -15.77 2.89
C ARG A 99 -8.68 -15.27 1.72
N THR A 100 -9.31 -14.99 0.57
CA THR A 100 -8.62 -14.48 -0.63
C THR A 100 -7.94 -13.14 -0.40
N GLN A 101 -8.59 -12.23 0.33
CA GLN A 101 -7.96 -10.96 0.74
C GLN A 101 -6.75 -11.19 1.65
N TRP A 102 -6.88 -12.07 2.63
CA TRP A 102 -5.80 -12.38 3.55
C TRP A 102 -4.59 -12.97 2.81
N ASP A 103 -4.80 -13.93 1.93
CA ASP A 103 -3.74 -14.57 1.16
C ASP A 103 -3.04 -13.53 0.24
N ALA A 104 -3.80 -12.63 -0.38
CA ALA A 104 -3.24 -11.52 -1.15
C ALA A 104 -2.44 -10.53 -0.27
N LEU A 105 -2.92 -10.20 0.93
CA LEU A 105 -2.19 -9.38 1.91
C LEU A 105 -0.84 -9.99 2.24
N ILE A 106 -0.78 -11.30 2.50
CA ILE A 106 0.48 -12.01 2.82
C ILE A 106 1.49 -11.84 1.70
N VAL A 107 1.07 -12.03 0.44
CA VAL A 107 1.95 -11.87 -0.73
C VAL A 107 2.44 -10.42 -0.87
N VAL A 108 1.56 -9.44 -0.71
CA VAL A 108 1.91 -8.00 -0.77
C VAL A 108 2.91 -7.64 0.32
N VAL A 109 2.66 -8.03 1.57
CA VAL A 109 3.54 -7.70 2.70
C VAL A 109 4.90 -8.38 2.54
N ALA A 110 4.94 -9.64 2.08
CA ALA A 110 6.18 -10.35 1.80
C ALA A 110 7.01 -9.64 0.70
N ALA A 111 6.37 -9.21 -0.39
CA ALA A 111 7.03 -8.44 -1.45
C ALA A 111 7.61 -7.12 -0.95
N LEU A 112 6.84 -6.36 -0.14
CA LEU A 112 7.32 -5.13 0.49
C LEU A 112 8.49 -5.38 1.43
N CYS A 113 8.44 -6.43 2.26
CA CYS A 113 9.52 -6.78 3.17
C CYS A 113 10.80 -7.16 2.42
N LYS A 114 10.71 -7.94 1.33
CA LYS A 114 11.87 -8.25 0.48
C LYS A 114 12.44 -7.00 -0.17
N TYR A 115 11.59 -6.18 -0.81
CA TYR A 115 12.03 -4.99 -1.55
C TYR A 115 12.71 -3.96 -0.64
N TYR A 116 12.08 -3.63 0.50
CA TYR A 116 12.59 -2.63 1.44
C TYR A 116 13.56 -3.20 2.49
N ARG A 117 13.88 -4.50 2.41
CA ARG A 117 14.74 -5.21 3.39
C ARG A 117 14.23 -5.07 4.82
N ILE A 118 12.91 -5.09 5.00
CA ILE A 118 12.27 -5.02 6.31
C ILE A 118 12.33 -6.41 6.96
N LYS A 119 13.04 -6.52 8.08
CA LYS A 119 13.06 -7.76 8.87
C LYS A 119 11.68 -7.97 9.51
N VAL A 120 11.10 -9.16 9.36
CA VAL A 120 9.77 -9.49 9.91
C VAL A 120 9.86 -9.70 11.41
N THR A 121 9.33 -8.77 12.18
CA THR A 121 9.26 -8.80 13.65
C THR A 121 7.95 -8.17 14.13
N PRO A 122 7.54 -8.34 15.41
CA PRO A 122 6.35 -7.68 15.96
C PRO A 122 6.40 -6.14 15.93
N LYS A 123 7.57 -5.53 15.70
CA LYS A 123 7.75 -4.06 15.62
C LYS A 123 7.82 -3.53 14.20
N THR A 124 7.92 -4.42 13.20
CA THR A 124 8.15 -4.02 11.80
C THR A 124 7.09 -4.53 10.84
N VAL A 125 6.43 -5.66 11.15
CA VAL A 125 5.26 -6.18 10.42
C VAL A 125 4.18 -6.47 11.44
N LEU A 126 3.18 -5.61 11.50
CA LEU A 126 2.18 -5.64 12.56
C LEU A 126 0.79 -5.19 12.04
N SER A 127 -0.26 -5.61 12.72
CA SER A 127 -1.59 -5.06 12.52
C SER A 127 -1.71 -3.71 13.24
N HIS A 128 -2.70 -2.89 12.86
CA HIS A 128 -2.98 -1.65 13.58
C HIS A 128 -3.31 -1.91 15.07
N ALA A 129 -4.05 -2.97 15.36
CA ALA A 129 -4.37 -3.39 16.73
C ALA A 129 -3.13 -3.73 17.59
N GLU A 130 -1.98 -3.99 16.98
CA GLU A 130 -0.73 -4.29 17.71
C GLU A 130 0.14 -3.05 17.95
N VAL A 131 -0.13 -1.90 17.30
CA VAL A 131 0.75 -0.72 17.32
C VAL A 131 0.95 -0.21 18.74
N GLU A 132 -0.11 -0.03 19.50
CA GLU A 132 -0.03 0.47 20.87
C GLU A 132 0.79 -0.47 21.76
N ARG A 133 0.47 -1.77 21.74
CA ARG A 133 1.15 -2.77 22.55
C ARG A 133 2.62 -2.94 22.18
N ASN A 134 2.94 -2.99 20.88
CA ASN A 134 4.27 -3.37 20.42
C ASN A 134 5.24 -2.19 20.29
N LEU A 135 4.70 -0.95 20.10
CA LEU A 135 5.50 0.26 19.88
C LEU A 135 5.31 1.31 20.98
N GLY A 136 4.34 1.17 21.88
CA GLY A 136 4.02 2.16 22.91
C GLY A 136 3.38 3.43 22.37
N ILE A 137 2.76 3.37 21.19
CA ILE A 137 2.12 4.52 20.54
C ILE A 137 0.60 4.35 20.65
N GLU A 138 -0.07 5.18 21.42
CA GLU A 138 -1.51 5.16 21.64
C GLU A 138 -2.29 5.19 20.33
N GLN A 139 -3.31 4.30 20.18
CA GLN A 139 -4.13 4.17 18.98
C GLN A 139 -5.64 4.31 19.22
N ARG A 140 -6.04 4.78 20.40
CA ARG A 140 -7.44 5.06 20.75
C ARG A 140 -8.37 3.87 20.52
N GLY A 141 -7.96 2.68 20.95
CA GLY A 141 -8.77 1.48 20.87
C GLY A 141 -8.92 0.88 19.45
N LYS A 142 -8.02 1.19 18.52
CA LYS A 142 -8.01 0.55 17.19
C LYS A 142 -7.80 -0.95 17.32
N TRP A 143 -8.69 -1.74 16.67
CA TRP A 143 -8.71 -3.20 16.74
C TRP A 143 -8.57 -3.90 15.37
N ASP A 144 -8.30 -3.16 14.30
CA ASP A 144 -8.00 -3.70 12.98
C ASP A 144 -6.57 -4.28 12.98
N VAL A 145 -6.31 -5.39 12.68
CA VAL A 145 -6.73 -6.69 12.25
C VAL A 145 -6.58 -7.65 13.47
N SER A 146 -7.59 -7.72 14.32
CA SER A 146 -7.57 -8.55 15.54
C SER A 146 -8.52 -9.75 15.47
N ARG A 147 -9.17 -9.95 14.34
CA ARG A 147 -10.06 -11.06 14.03
C ARG A 147 -9.83 -11.55 12.61
N LEU A 148 -9.96 -12.86 12.41
CA LEU A 148 -9.98 -13.49 11.10
C LEU A 148 -11.36 -14.16 10.91
N PRO A 149 -12.35 -13.49 10.28
CA PRO A 149 -13.71 -14.04 10.13
C PRO A 149 -13.76 -15.43 9.50
N PHE A 150 -12.80 -15.73 8.61
CA PHE A 150 -12.66 -17.02 7.95
C PHE A 150 -11.91 -18.09 8.79
N ASP A 151 -11.36 -17.71 9.96
CA ASP A 151 -10.67 -18.60 10.90
C ASP A 151 -10.97 -18.14 12.34
N PRO A 152 -12.14 -18.47 12.90
CA PRO A 152 -12.58 -17.98 14.20
C PRO A 152 -11.76 -18.51 15.38
N THR A 153 -10.83 -19.44 15.15
CA THR A 153 -9.90 -19.93 16.17
C THR A 153 -8.77 -18.94 16.46
N VAL A 154 -8.50 -18.00 15.54
CA VAL A 154 -7.46 -16.98 15.69
C VAL A 154 -8.08 -15.68 16.18
N VAL A 155 -7.94 -15.40 17.47
CA VAL A 155 -8.60 -14.30 18.16
C VAL A 155 -7.61 -13.41 18.89
N GLY A 156 -7.74 -12.10 18.68
CA GLY A 156 -6.96 -11.05 19.32
C GLY A 156 -5.77 -10.58 18.50
N ALA A 157 -5.37 -9.33 18.75
CA ALA A 157 -4.31 -8.64 18.01
C ALA A 157 -3.00 -9.46 17.89
N ARG A 158 -2.55 -10.03 19.03
CA ARG A 158 -1.33 -10.84 19.06
C ARG A 158 -1.43 -12.08 18.19
N ALA A 159 -2.50 -12.87 18.33
CA ALA A 159 -2.65 -14.13 17.59
C ALA A 159 -2.76 -13.88 16.08
N CYS A 160 -3.52 -12.85 15.67
CA CYS A 160 -3.61 -12.44 14.27
C CYS A 160 -2.26 -11.92 13.73
N GLY A 161 -1.56 -11.12 14.51
CA GLY A 161 -0.23 -10.61 14.13
C GLY A 161 0.83 -11.71 14.04
N ASP A 162 0.83 -12.69 14.96
CA ASP A 162 1.75 -13.83 14.90
C ASP A 162 1.46 -14.70 13.65
N ARG A 163 0.18 -14.94 13.34
CA ARG A 163 -0.23 -15.64 12.11
C ARG A 163 0.20 -14.87 10.85
N LEU A 164 0.00 -13.54 10.82
CA LEU A 164 0.45 -12.66 9.73
C LEU A 164 1.95 -12.84 9.49
N ARG A 165 2.77 -12.65 10.50
CA ARG A 165 4.24 -12.76 10.41
C ARG A 165 4.73 -14.14 9.99
N GLN A 166 4.14 -15.18 10.56
CA GLN A 166 4.47 -16.57 10.19
C GLN A 166 4.26 -16.81 8.70
N GLN A 167 3.09 -16.41 8.16
CA GLN A 167 2.76 -16.60 6.76
C GLN A 167 3.57 -15.69 5.83
N VAL A 168 3.84 -14.44 6.24
CA VAL A 168 4.73 -13.53 5.50
C VAL A 168 6.14 -14.12 5.39
N MET A 169 6.72 -14.64 6.46
CA MET A 169 8.04 -15.30 6.42
C MET A 169 8.05 -16.52 5.50
N ALA A 170 7.01 -17.36 5.55
CA ALA A 170 6.88 -18.50 4.64
C ALA A 170 6.80 -18.06 3.17
N ALA A 171 5.97 -17.04 2.88
CA ALA A 171 5.86 -16.47 1.54
C ALA A 171 7.17 -15.86 1.04
N MET A 172 7.93 -15.16 1.90
CA MET A 172 9.25 -14.62 1.55
C MET A 172 10.24 -15.73 1.16
N GLY A 173 10.22 -16.87 1.85
CA GLY A 173 11.08 -18.00 1.54
C GLY A 173 10.79 -18.67 0.18
N SER A 174 9.53 -18.61 -0.27
CA SER A 174 9.10 -19.17 -1.55
C SER A 174 9.19 -18.19 -2.74
N MET A 175 9.37 -16.88 -2.47
CA MET A 175 9.51 -15.88 -3.52
C MET A 175 10.93 -15.88 -4.11
N PRO A 176 11.09 -15.79 -5.44
CA PRO A 176 12.39 -15.55 -6.03
C PRO A 176 12.99 -14.24 -5.49
N ASP A 177 14.31 -14.17 -5.44
CA ASP A 177 14.96 -12.91 -5.06
C ASP A 177 14.62 -11.84 -6.10
N LEU A 178 14.08 -10.73 -5.63
CA LEU A 178 13.87 -9.58 -6.50
C LEU A 178 15.23 -9.09 -6.98
N PRO A 179 15.38 -8.76 -8.27
CA PRO A 179 16.63 -8.22 -8.77
C PRO A 179 17.00 -7.01 -7.91
N VAL A 180 18.18 -7.08 -7.29
CA VAL A 180 18.74 -5.93 -6.56
C VAL A 180 18.94 -4.84 -7.61
N ARG A 181 18.14 -3.79 -7.57
CA ARG A 181 18.40 -2.62 -8.41
C ARG A 181 19.80 -2.13 -8.06
N SER A 182 20.71 -2.29 -9.00
CA SER A 182 22.07 -1.81 -8.82
C SER A 182 22.03 -0.28 -8.67
N GLY A 183 23.00 0.30 -7.98
CA GLY A 183 23.09 1.77 -7.89
C GLY A 183 23.16 2.45 -9.27
N ARG A 184 23.55 1.70 -10.31
CA ARG A 184 23.52 2.13 -11.71
C ARG A 184 22.08 2.28 -12.23
N ASP A 185 21.15 1.37 -11.88
CA ASP A 185 19.76 1.45 -12.34
C ASP A 185 19.02 2.62 -11.69
N ALA A 186 19.29 2.91 -10.41
CA ALA A 186 18.76 4.08 -9.72
C ALA A 186 19.34 5.39 -10.28
N ALA A 187 20.61 5.41 -10.63
CA ALA A 187 21.26 6.56 -11.28
C ALA A 187 20.71 6.78 -12.70
N LEU A 188 20.48 5.70 -13.46
CA LEU A 188 19.90 5.76 -14.80
C LEU A 188 18.44 6.27 -14.76
N GLU A 189 17.63 5.79 -13.82
CA GLU A 189 16.25 6.27 -13.62
C GLU A 189 16.22 7.74 -13.20
N THR A 190 17.14 8.17 -12.35
CA THR A 190 17.25 9.58 -11.95
C THR A 190 17.69 10.46 -13.12
N ALA A 191 18.66 9.99 -13.93
CA ALA A 191 19.10 10.68 -15.13
C ALA A 191 17.98 10.74 -16.18
N PHE A 192 17.23 9.65 -16.37
CA PHE A 192 16.09 9.59 -17.29
C PHE A 192 14.96 10.53 -16.87
N ARG A 193 14.63 10.59 -15.58
CA ARG A 193 13.63 11.55 -15.05
C ARG A 193 14.05 12.99 -15.28
N ARG A 194 15.32 13.34 -15.00
CA ARG A 194 15.85 14.68 -15.29
C ARG A 194 15.73 15.01 -16.77
N LEU A 195 16.10 14.07 -17.64
CA LEU A 195 15.97 14.24 -19.08
C LEU A 195 14.53 14.46 -19.53
N LEU A 196 13.58 13.70 -18.95
CA LEU A 196 12.15 13.90 -19.19
C LEU A 196 11.66 15.27 -18.71
N ASP A 197 12.07 15.71 -17.52
CA ASP A 197 11.68 17.01 -16.96
C ASP A 197 12.24 18.17 -17.83
N GLU A 198 13.44 18.01 -18.38
CA GLU A 198 14.06 18.99 -19.29
C GLU A 198 13.41 18.98 -20.69
N LEU A 199 13.07 17.81 -21.21
CA LEU A 199 12.48 17.67 -22.55
C LEU A 199 10.97 17.90 -22.58
N TRP A 200 10.26 17.65 -21.47
CA TRP A 200 8.81 17.76 -21.40
C TRP A 200 8.26 19.12 -21.85
N PRO A 201 8.85 20.29 -21.45
CA PRO A 201 8.41 21.60 -21.94
C PRO A 201 8.60 21.80 -23.45
N ILE A 202 9.59 21.12 -24.05
CA ILE A 202 9.85 21.17 -25.48
C ILE A 202 8.85 20.29 -26.23
N LEU A 203 8.62 19.07 -25.74
CA LEU A 203 7.68 18.12 -26.33
C LEU A 203 6.23 18.62 -26.21
N ALA A 204 5.86 19.18 -25.05
CA ALA A 204 4.53 19.76 -24.83
C ALA A 204 4.26 20.92 -25.81
N ARG A 205 5.20 21.82 -26.02
CA ARG A 205 5.09 22.90 -27.02
C ARG A 205 4.99 22.38 -28.46
N GLY A 206 5.73 21.31 -28.78
CA GLY A 206 5.64 20.63 -30.06
C GLY A 206 4.31 19.99 -30.33
N LEU A 207 3.75 19.33 -29.30
CA LEU A 207 2.41 18.73 -29.35
C LEU A 207 1.29 19.77 -29.47
N GLU A 208 1.38 20.88 -28.74
CA GLU A 208 0.43 22.01 -28.89
C GLU A 208 0.51 22.64 -30.27
N ALA A 209 1.71 22.85 -30.81
CA ALA A 209 1.89 23.38 -32.16
C ALA A 209 1.32 22.44 -33.22
N GLY A 210 1.57 21.12 -33.09
CA GLY A 210 1.01 20.10 -33.97
C GLY A 210 -0.51 20.02 -33.90
N PHE A 211 -1.06 20.05 -32.68
CA PHE A 211 -2.52 20.05 -32.46
C PHE A 211 -3.19 21.29 -33.03
N ASN A 212 -2.64 22.48 -32.81
CA ASN A 212 -3.16 23.72 -33.33
C ASN A 212 -3.09 23.76 -34.88
N THR A 213 -2.07 23.17 -35.48
CA THR A 213 -1.96 23.05 -36.95
C THR A 213 -3.03 22.11 -37.49
N LEU A 214 -3.26 20.96 -36.85
CA LEU A 214 -4.30 19.98 -37.21
C LEU A 214 -5.69 20.60 -37.13
N VAL A 215 -6.00 21.31 -36.04
CA VAL A 215 -7.29 22.00 -35.87
C VAL A 215 -7.51 23.05 -36.95
N ARG A 216 -6.49 23.85 -37.32
CA ARG A 216 -6.59 24.84 -38.41
C ARG A 216 -6.86 24.16 -39.75
N GLU A 217 -6.23 23.05 -40.05
CA GLU A 217 -6.45 22.30 -41.31
C GLU A 217 -7.86 21.68 -41.35
N ILE A 218 -8.38 21.16 -40.26
CA ILE A 218 -9.78 20.65 -40.16
C ILE A 218 -10.75 21.80 -40.41
N LEU A 219 -10.57 22.95 -39.76
CA LEU A 219 -11.46 24.10 -39.89
C LEU A 219 -11.46 24.68 -41.31
N LYS A 220 -10.36 24.58 -42.08
CA LYS A 220 -10.30 24.97 -43.50
C LYS A 220 -11.11 24.03 -44.40
N ARG A 221 -11.30 22.76 -44.02
CA ARG A 221 -12.01 21.76 -44.83
C ARG A 221 -13.53 21.73 -44.56
N ILE A 222 -13.99 22.39 -43.47
CA ILE A 222 -15.41 22.48 -43.08
C ILE A 222 -16.03 23.79 -43.62
N ARG A 223 -15.22 24.73 -44.13
CA ARG A 223 -15.69 25.94 -44.85
C ARG A 223 -15.68 25.69 -46.36
#